data_3dc636e4206e9c6a8cbc31b06d12f766
#
_entry.id   3dc636e4206e9c6a8cbc31b06d12f766
#
_cell.length_a   1.000
_cell.length_b   1.000
_cell.length_c   1.000
_cell.angle_alpha   90.00
_cell.angle_beta   90.00
_cell.angle_gamma   90.00
#
_symmetry.space_group_name_H-M   'P 1'
#
loop_
_entity.id
_entity.type
_entity.pdbx_description
1 polymer ?
#
loop_
_entity_poly.entity_id
_entity_poly.type
_entity_poly.pdbx_seq_one_letter_code
_entity_poly.pdbx_strand_id
1 'polypeptide(L)'
;AKQFLIPTSLPEADLHFPDLKKATDRLVEACEHNETVAICGDYDADGMTSTALLLRALAALGAAPRAAIPSRMEEGYGLNPSMVNRQYRDGIQILVTVDNGVAASAALRRAAELGMEVIVTDHHTIPDQPAPMTALIHPATTPEGSPYRGLAGVGLAYVLARAVAEQLNQPEAIGSARDLFCVGTVADMAPLIGANRAWLLEGLAQLHRTECCGLQALQRLAGLGEQPLTAEDIGFQLAPRINAVGRLGEPRLVVDLLTAVEPATA
;
A
#
# COMPACT_ATOMS: atom_id res chain seq x y z
N ALA A 1 25.47 -14.84 -4.88
CA ALA A 1 25.07 -15.75 -3.78
C ALA A 1 25.01 -15.02 -2.42
N LYS A 2 26.07 -14.30 -1.98
CA LYS A 2 26.05 -13.59 -0.67
C LYS A 2 24.91 -12.57 -0.52
N GLN A 3 24.59 -11.80 -1.55
CA GLN A 3 23.48 -10.82 -1.53
C GLN A 3 22.10 -11.45 -1.36
N PHE A 4 21.93 -12.71 -1.76
CA PHE A 4 20.70 -13.47 -1.52
C PHE A 4 20.57 -13.98 -0.10
N LEU A 5 21.69 -14.32 0.54
CA LEU A 5 21.69 -14.87 1.91
C LEU A 5 21.67 -13.77 2.97
N ILE A 6 22.38 -12.70 2.71
CA ILE A 6 22.49 -11.53 3.61
C ILE A 6 22.26 -10.30 2.76
N PRO A 7 21.02 -9.75 2.75
CA PRO A 7 20.75 -8.48 2.07
C PRO A 7 21.66 -7.39 2.63
N THR A 8 22.35 -6.69 1.75
CA THR A 8 23.10 -5.48 2.13
C THR A 8 22.13 -4.35 2.39
N SER A 9 22.59 -3.28 3.06
CA SER A 9 21.78 -2.06 3.21
C SER A 9 21.24 -1.60 1.85
N LEU A 10 19.94 -1.30 1.80
CA LEU A 10 19.32 -0.78 0.60
C LEU A 10 19.75 0.67 0.38
N PRO A 11 19.94 1.12 -0.88
CA PRO A 11 20.17 2.53 -1.18
C PRO A 11 18.90 3.34 -0.85
N GLU A 12 19.07 4.65 -0.71
CA GLU A 12 17.96 5.57 -0.48
C GLU A 12 16.94 5.49 -1.63
N ALA A 13 15.65 5.38 -1.28
CA ALA A 13 14.59 5.16 -2.26
C ALA A 13 14.37 6.38 -3.19
N ASP A 14 14.61 7.58 -2.70
CA ASP A 14 14.50 8.84 -3.46
C ASP A 14 15.48 8.92 -4.64
N LEU A 15 16.62 8.21 -4.54
CA LEU A 15 17.59 8.08 -5.65
C LEU A 15 17.08 7.16 -6.77
N HIS A 16 16.03 6.40 -6.51
CA HIS A 16 15.49 5.39 -7.42
C HIS A 16 14.13 5.75 -8.01
N PHE A 17 13.29 6.47 -7.27
CA PHE A 17 11.96 6.87 -7.73
C PHE A 17 11.92 8.38 -8.02
N PRO A 18 11.85 8.79 -9.29
CA PRO A 18 11.95 10.21 -9.69
C PRO A 18 10.93 11.13 -9.02
N ASP A 19 9.71 10.63 -8.79
CA ASP A 19 8.63 11.43 -8.23
C ASP A 19 8.43 11.21 -6.71
N LEU A 20 9.27 10.40 -6.04
CA LEU A 20 9.08 10.09 -4.62
C LEU A 20 9.12 11.35 -3.76
N LYS A 21 10.09 12.20 -4.00
CA LYS A 21 10.20 13.47 -3.25
C LYS A 21 8.94 14.33 -3.41
N LYS A 22 8.42 14.47 -4.62
CA LYS A 22 7.20 15.24 -4.89
C LYS A 22 5.98 14.67 -4.18
N ALA A 23 5.81 13.35 -4.22
CA ALA A 23 4.75 12.65 -3.52
C ALA A 23 4.86 12.81 -2.00
N THR A 24 6.09 12.66 -1.48
CA THR A 24 6.39 12.81 -0.04
C THR A 24 6.11 14.22 0.44
N ASP A 25 6.62 15.25 -0.24
CA ASP A 25 6.41 16.65 0.12
C ASP A 25 4.90 16.97 0.22
N ARG A 26 4.10 16.49 -0.75
CA ARG A 26 2.66 16.72 -0.75
C ARG A 26 1.93 16.01 0.40
N LEU A 27 2.33 14.79 0.74
CA LEU A 27 1.73 14.07 1.85
C LEU A 27 2.20 14.59 3.22
N VAL A 28 3.41 15.09 3.33
CA VAL A 28 3.88 15.80 4.53
C VAL A 28 3.02 17.03 4.78
N GLU A 29 2.74 17.85 3.74
CA GLU A 29 1.82 18.98 3.84
C GLU A 29 0.43 18.54 4.31
N ALA A 30 -0.09 17.43 3.76
CA ALA A 30 -1.36 16.86 4.19
C ALA A 30 -1.36 16.43 5.68
N CYS A 31 -0.26 15.85 6.15
CA CYS A 31 -0.10 15.48 7.56
C CYS A 31 -0.04 16.70 8.47
N GLU A 32 0.73 17.73 8.10
CA GLU A 32 0.88 18.96 8.89
C GLU A 32 -0.43 19.76 9.00
N HIS A 33 -1.30 19.67 7.98
CA HIS A 33 -2.58 20.39 7.94
C HIS A 33 -3.80 19.52 8.28
N ASN A 34 -3.59 18.25 8.64
CA ASN A 34 -4.65 17.27 8.91
C ASN A 34 -5.66 17.18 7.74
N GLU A 35 -5.13 17.18 6.49
CA GLU A 35 -5.97 17.09 5.30
C GLU A 35 -6.57 15.69 5.13
N THR A 36 -7.74 15.64 4.51
CA THR A 36 -8.35 14.35 4.14
C THR A 36 -7.72 13.83 2.86
N VAL A 37 -7.15 12.62 2.94
CA VAL A 37 -6.52 11.91 1.81
C VAL A 37 -7.32 10.66 1.50
N ALA A 38 -7.84 10.50 0.27
CA ALA A 38 -8.49 9.26 -0.13
C ALA A 38 -7.45 8.25 -0.63
N ILE A 39 -7.41 7.08 0.02
CA ILE A 39 -6.59 5.94 -0.40
C ILE A 39 -7.44 5.04 -1.29
N CYS A 40 -7.16 5.06 -2.58
CA CYS A 40 -7.93 4.37 -3.60
C CYS A 40 -7.26 3.02 -3.91
N GLY A 41 -7.69 1.97 -3.21
CA GLY A 41 -7.22 0.61 -3.41
C GLY A 41 -8.10 -0.20 -4.36
N ASP A 42 -7.79 -1.48 -4.45
CA ASP A 42 -8.61 -2.48 -5.09
C ASP A 42 -9.05 -3.59 -4.11
N TYR A 43 -9.48 -4.75 -4.61
CA TYR A 43 -10.13 -5.77 -3.81
C TYR A 43 -9.33 -7.07 -3.66
N ASP A 44 -8.06 -7.12 -4.05
CA ASP A 44 -7.19 -8.25 -3.75
C ASP A 44 -6.31 -8.01 -2.51
N ALA A 45 -5.53 -9.01 -2.12
CA ALA A 45 -4.75 -8.92 -0.89
C ALA A 45 -3.64 -7.88 -0.97
N ASP A 46 -3.03 -7.62 -2.14
CA ASP A 46 -2.03 -6.57 -2.29
C ASP A 46 -2.67 -5.20 -2.16
N GLY A 47 -3.74 -4.92 -2.90
CA GLY A 47 -4.47 -3.65 -2.81
C GLY A 47 -5.06 -3.38 -1.42
N MET A 48 -5.66 -4.39 -0.77
CA MET A 48 -6.23 -4.23 0.57
C MET A 48 -5.16 -4.02 1.65
N THR A 49 -4.04 -4.73 1.60
CA THR A 49 -2.92 -4.51 2.56
C THR A 49 -2.22 -3.18 2.31
N SER A 50 -2.06 -2.76 1.05
CA SER A 50 -1.55 -1.44 0.67
C SER A 50 -2.43 -0.32 1.20
N THR A 51 -3.74 -0.46 1.04
CA THR A 51 -4.74 0.49 1.57
C THR A 51 -4.65 0.60 3.08
N ALA A 52 -4.67 -0.53 3.79
CA ALA A 52 -4.57 -0.55 5.25
C ALA A 52 -3.24 0.03 5.75
N LEU A 53 -2.14 -0.24 5.05
CA LEU A 53 -0.82 0.30 5.35
C LEU A 53 -0.83 1.82 5.32
N LEU A 54 -1.27 2.44 4.20
CA LEU A 54 -1.30 3.89 4.08
C LEU A 54 -2.32 4.55 5.00
N LEU A 55 -3.48 3.93 5.23
CA LEU A 55 -4.46 4.44 6.20
C LEU A 55 -3.85 4.54 7.60
N ARG A 56 -3.19 3.48 8.07
CA ARG A 56 -2.55 3.47 9.39
C ARG A 56 -1.39 4.45 9.46
N ALA A 57 -0.50 4.43 8.48
CA ALA A 57 0.67 5.28 8.44
C ALA A 57 0.31 6.77 8.42
N LEU A 58 -0.54 7.19 7.49
CA LEU A 58 -0.90 8.61 7.34
C LEU A 58 -1.74 9.12 8.52
N ALA A 59 -2.61 8.28 9.10
CA ALA A 59 -3.34 8.65 10.33
C ALA A 59 -2.39 8.86 11.51
N ALA A 60 -1.41 7.99 11.69
CA ALA A 60 -0.40 8.12 12.74
C ALA A 60 0.51 9.35 12.54
N LEU A 61 0.71 9.76 11.28
CA LEU A 61 1.53 10.93 10.89
C LEU A 61 0.74 12.25 10.88
N GLY A 62 -0.57 12.24 11.17
CA GLY A 62 -1.36 13.46 11.37
C GLY A 62 -2.35 13.81 10.24
N ALA A 63 -2.39 13.08 9.13
CA ALA A 63 -3.43 13.27 8.11
C ALA A 63 -4.77 12.63 8.53
N ALA A 64 -5.84 12.88 7.76
CA ALA A 64 -7.15 12.26 7.91
C ALA A 64 -7.47 11.30 6.73
N PRO A 65 -6.78 10.13 6.62
CA PRO A 65 -6.95 9.26 5.47
C PRO A 65 -8.29 8.53 5.50
N ARG A 66 -8.85 8.27 4.30
CA ARG A 66 -10.09 7.51 4.11
C ARG A 66 -9.93 6.46 3.02
N ALA A 67 -10.42 5.24 3.27
CA ALA A 67 -10.44 4.20 2.26
C ALA A 67 -11.48 4.50 1.16
N ALA A 68 -11.08 4.34 -0.09
CA ALA A 68 -11.92 4.38 -1.26
C ALA A 68 -11.68 3.11 -2.09
N ILE A 69 -12.47 2.06 -1.85
CA ILE A 69 -12.35 0.78 -2.53
C ILE A 69 -13.57 0.63 -3.45
N PRO A 70 -13.39 0.28 -4.74
CA PRO A 70 -14.51 0.11 -5.64
C PRO A 70 -15.31 -1.15 -5.29
N SER A 71 -16.62 -1.08 -5.49
CA SER A 71 -17.45 -2.28 -5.52
C SER A 71 -17.15 -3.08 -6.77
N ARG A 72 -16.69 -4.31 -6.61
CA ARG A 72 -16.40 -5.22 -7.74
C ARG A 72 -17.60 -5.41 -8.66
N MET A 73 -18.79 -5.44 -8.09
CA MET A 73 -20.05 -5.71 -8.82
C MET A 73 -20.55 -4.48 -9.59
N GLU A 74 -20.29 -3.26 -9.09
CA GLU A 74 -20.91 -2.05 -9.61
C GLU A 74 -19.89 -1.10 -10.28
N GLU A 75 -18.67 -1.03 -9.76
CA GLU A 75 -17.69 -0.01 -10.14
C GLU A 75 -16.49 -0.56 -10.92
N GLY A 76 -16.31 -1.90 -10.94
CA GLY A 76 -15.19 -2.56 -11.62
C GLY A 76 -13.90 -2.55 -10.81
N TYR A 77 -12.75 -2.45 -11.49
CA TYR A 77 -11.41 -2.52 -10.89
C TYR A 77 -10.80 -1.14 -10.72
N GLY A 78 -10.25 -0.87 -9.53
CA GLY A 78 -9.40 0.29 -9.26
C GLY A 78 -10.10 1.65 -9.40
N LEU A 79 -9.28 2.69 -9.57
CA LEU A 79 -9.75 4.06 -9.67
C LEU A 79 -10.61 4.26 -10.92
N ASN A 80 -11.80 4.85 -10.75
CA ASN A 80 -12.75 5.13 -11.83
C ASN A 80 -13.35 6.55 -11.71
N PRO A 81 -13.95 7.12 -12.78
CA PRO A 81 -14.49 8.48 -12.76
C PRO A 81 -15.62 8.70 -11.74
N SER A 82 -16.42 7.67 -11.46
CA SER A 82 -17.47 7.71 -10.44
C SER A 82 -16.89 7.92 -9.05
N MET A 83 -15.83 7.17 -8.73
CA MET A 83 -15.09 7.29 -7.47
C MET A 83 -14.48 8.70 -7.36
N VAL A 84 -13.80 9.20 -8.39
CA VAL A 84 -13.25 10.57 -8.41
C VAL A 84 -14.33 11.61 -8.14
N ASN A 85 -15.47 11.54 -8.83
CA ASN A 85 -16.57 12.48 -8.62
C ASN A 85 -17.15 12.39 -7.19
N ARG A 86 -17.18 11.20 -6.59
CA ARG A 86 -17.63 11.01 -5.20
C ARG A 86 -16.67 11.68 -4.22
N GLN A 87 -15.37 11.42 -4.35
CA GLN A 87 -14.35 12.02 -3.49
C GLN A 87 -14.35 13.57 -3.61
N TYR A 88 -14.45 14.08 -4.83
CA TYR A 88 -14.56 15.53 -5.05
C TYR A 88 -15.78 16.17 -4.35
N ARG A 89 -16.94 15.53 -4.44
CA ARG A 89 -18.17 16.01 -3.74
C ARG A 89 -18.04 15.96 -2.23
N ASP A 90 -17.24 15.03 -1.70
CA ASP A 90 -16.94 14.90 -0.28
C ASP A 90 -15.86 15.92 0.18
N GLY A 91 -15.40 16.82 -0.73
CA GLY A 91 -14.42 17.87 -0.44
C GLY A 91 -12.98 17.39 -0.42
N ILE A 92 -12.70 16.17 -0.88
CA ILE A 92 -11.35 15.60 -0.90
C ILE A 92 -10.60 16.10 -2.13
N GLN A 93 -9.37 16.58 -1.92
CA GLN A 93 -8.52 17.14 -2.98
C GLN A 93 -7.37 16.21 -3.36
N ILE A 94 -6.99 15.28 -2.48
CA ILE A 94 -5.84 14.40 -2.67
C ILE A 94 -6.32 12.96 -2.76
N LEU A 95 -5.95 12.29 -3.85
CA LEU A 95 -6.13 10.84 -4.03
C LEU A 95 -4.75 10.17 -4.06
N VAL A 96 -4.60 9.08 -3.35
CA VAL A 96 -3.45 8.17 -3.48
C VAL A 96 -3.99 6.83 -3.96
N THR A 97 -3.61 6.40 -5.15
CA THR A 97 -3.93 5.04 -5.60
C THR A 97 -2.90 4.07 -5.09
N VAL A 98 -3.32 2.88 -4.74
CA VAL A 98 -2.43 1.79 -4.32
C VAL A 98 -2.77 0.54 -5.09
N ASP A 99 -1.77 -0.08 -5.72
CA ASP A 99 -1.89 -1.28 -6.53
C ASP A 99 -2.82 -1.14 -7.75
N ASN A 100 -3.09 0.09 -8.14
CA ASN A 100 -3.85 0.43 -9.35
C ASN A 100 -3.62 1.89 -9.73
N GLY A 101 -4.19 2.29 -10.85
CA GLY A 101 -4.29 3.72 -11.21
C GLY A 101 -3.47 4.11 -12.43
N VAL A 102 -2.32 3.48 -12.72
CA VAL A 102 -1.46 3.88 -13.85
C VAL A 102 -2.18 3.79 -15.20
N ALA A 103 -3.09 2.85 -15.36
CA ALA A 103 -3.92 2.65 -16.55
C ALA A 103 -5.30 3.32 -16.46
N ALA A 104 -5.66 3.95 -15.32
CA ALA A 104 -6.97 4.56 -15.08
C ALA A 104 -7.15 5.93 -15.79
N SER A 105 -6.82 6.00 -17.08
CA SER A 105 -6.71 7.25 -17.86
C SER A 105 -7.96 8.14 -17.81
N ALA A 106 -9.16 7.57 -17.81
CA ALA A 106 -10.40 8.34 -17.73
C ALA A 106 -10.58 8.98 -16.35
N ALA A 107 -10.24 8.26 -15.28
CA ALA A 107 -10.33 8.76 -13.91
C ALA A 107 -9.26 9.83 -13.63
N LEU A 108 -8.02 9.61 -14.08
CA LEU A 108 -6.93 10.57 -13.94
C LEU A 108 -7.24 11.89 -14.66
N ARG A 109 -7.74 11.82 -15.90
CA ARG A 109 -8.20 13.03 -16.61
C ARG A 109 -9.34 13.72 -15.87
N ARG A 110 -10.28 12.93 -15.33
CA ARG A 110 -11.39 13.50 -14.57
C ARG A 110 -10.93 14.21 -13.29
N ALA A 111 -9.97 13.63 -12.59
CA ALA A 111 -9.35 14.26 -11.42
C ALA A 111 -8.66 15.59 -11.78
N ALA A 112 -7.89 15.60 -12.88
CA ALA A 112 -7.25 16.81 -13.39
C ALA A 112 -8.25 17.90 -13.77
N GLU A 113 -9.37 17.56 -14.43
CA GLU A 113 -10.48 18.50 -14.74
C GLU A 113 -11.07 19.14 -13.48
N LEU A 114 -11.10 18.40 -12.38
CA LEU A 114 -11.62 18.86 -11.09
C LEU A 114 -10.57 19.56 -10.22
N GLY A 115 -9.32 19.65 -10.70
CA GLY A 115 -8.21 20.25 -9.96
C GLY A 115 -7.74 19.39 -8.76
N MET A 116 -8.05 18.10 -8.77
CA MET A 116 -7.60 17.17 -7.72
C MET A 116 -6.17 16.70 -7.98
N GLU A 117 -5.43 16.46 -6.93
CA GLU A 117 -4.09 15.90 -6.97
C GLU A 117 -4.14 14.38 -6.84
N VAL A 118 -3.44 13.68 -7.73
CA VAL A 118 -3.40 12.22 -7.73
C VAL A 118 -1.96 11.73 -7.66
N ILE A 119 -1.63 11.04 -6.59
CA ILE A 119 -0.38 10.28 -6.42
C ILE A 119 -0.69 8.82 -6.76
N VAL A 120 0.00 8.29 -7.75
CA VAL A 120 -0.19 6.90 -8.20
C VAL A 120 0.94 6.03 -7.65
N THR A 121 0.60 4.99 -6.89
CA THR A 121 1.51 3.89 -6.55
C THR A 121 1.00 2.62 -7.18
N ASP A 122 1.69 2.13 -8.20
CA ASP A 122 1.22 1.02 -9.04
C ASP A 122 2.41 0.24 -9.63
N HIS A 123 2.24 -1.03 -9.91
CA HIS A 123 3.24 -1.88 -10.54
C HIS A 123 2.77 -2.53 -11.86
N HIS A 124 1.54 -2.27 -12.25
CA HIS A 124 0.96 -2.75 -13.51
C HIS A 124 1.57 -2.05 -14.73
N THR A 125 1.25 -2.53 -15.93
CA THR A 125 1.81 -1.99 -17.17
C THR A 125 1.45 -0.52 -17.38
N ILE A 126 2.46 0.32 -17.52
CA ILE A 126 2.28 1.74 -17.87
C ILE A 126 1.78 1.82 -19.32
N PRO A 127 0.68 2.52 -19.62
CA PRO A 127 0.22 2.70 -20.99
C PRO A 127 1.18 3.59 -21.80
N ASP A 128 1.19 3.45 -23.13
CA ASP A 128 2.04 4.24 -24.04
C ASP A 128 1.81 5.76 -23.88
N GLN A 129 0.60 6.17 -23.52
CA GLN A 129 0.23 7.56 -23.27
C GLN A 129 -0.41 7.67 -21.89
N PRO A 130 0.40 7.80 -20.82
CA PRO A 130 -0.12 7.96 -19.48
C PRO A 130 -0.91 9.27 -19.34
N ALA A 131 -2.00 9.20 -18.57
CA ALA A 131 -2.78 10.39 -18.24
C ALA A 131 -2.05 11.27 -17.19
N PRO A 132 -2.40 12.56 -17.07
CA PRO A 132 -1.77 13.44 -16.10
C PRO A 132 -2.03 12.96 -14.66
N MET A 133 -0.99 13.00 -13.84
CA MET A 133 -1.02 12.71 -12.40
C MET A 133 -0.01 13.60 -11.68
N THR A 134 -0.18 13.77 -10.39
CA THR A 134 0.73 14.60 -9.58
C THR A 134 2.10 13.94 -9.44
N ALA A 135 2.12 12.65 -9.13
CA ALA A 135 3.36 11.86 -8.98
C ALA A 135 3.09 10.40 -9.33
N LEU A 136 4.12 9.70 -9.81
CA LEU A 136 4.10 8.27 -10.13
C LEU A 136 5.22 7.54 -9.37
N ILE A 137 4.85 6.67 -8.44
CA ILE A 137 5.77 5.75 -7.77
C ILE A 137 5.57 4.38 -8.38
N HIS A 138 6.50 3.97 -9.25
CA HIS A 138 6.33 2.77 -10.05
C HIS A 138 7.68 2.05 -10.29
N PRO A 139 7.76 0.72 -10.19
CA PRO A 139 9.03 0.00 -10.36
C PRO A 139 9.70 0.24 -11.72
N ALA A 140 8.92 0.39 -12.79
CA ALA A 140 9.45 0.62 -14.13
C ALA A 140 10.12 1.99 -14.30
N THR A 141 9.86 2.96 -13.41
CA THR A 141 10.54 4.27 -13.43
C THR A 141 11.90 4.25 -12.74
N THR A 142 12.22 3.14 -12.05
CA THR A 142 13.50 2.99 -11.36
C THR A 142 14.64 2.65 -12.36
N PRO A 143 15.89 2.99 -12.05
CA PRO A 143 17.03 2.61 -12.86
C PRO A 143 17.14 1.10 -13.08
N GLU A 144 17.73 0.69 -14.20
CA GLU A 144 18.05 -0.72 -14.45
C GLU A 144 18.95 -1.26 -13.33
N GLY A 145 18.60 -2.44 -12.79
CA GLY A 145 19.31 -3.03 -11.65
C GLY A 145 18.96 -2.46 -10.27
N SER A 146 17.97 -1.56 -10.19
CA SER A 146 17.44 -1.08 -8.91
C SER A 146 16.93 -2.23 -8.04
N PRO A 147 17.25 -2.26 -6.73
CA PRO A 147 16.71 -3.27 -5.82
C PRO A 147 15.19 -3.12 -5.60
N TYR A 148 14.60 -2.01 -6.01
CA TYR A 148 13.16 -1.71 -5.88
C TYR A 148 12.33 -2.15 -7.09
N ARG A 149 12.97 -2.67 -8.15
CA ARG A 149 12.28 -2.97 -9.41
C ARG A 149 11.27 -4.12 -9.34
N GLY A 150 11.35 -4.94 -8.31
CA GLY A 150 10.42 -6.06 -8.09
C GLY A 150 9.31 -5.78 -7.08
N LEU A 151 9.11 -4.54 -6.65
CA LEU A 151 8.09 -4.20 -5.67
C LEU A 151 6.67 -4.39 -6.23
N ALA A 152 5.79 -5.01 -5.42
CA ALA A 152 4.35 -5.04 -5.59
C ALA A 152 3.71 -3.73 -5.09
N GLY A 153 2.40 -3.58 -5.22
CA GLY A 153 1.67 -2.39 -4.78
C GLY A 153 1.94 -2.04 -3.31
N VAL A 154 1.89 -3.03 -2.41
CA VAL A 154 2.19 -2.83 -0.98
C VAL A 154 3.64 -2.39 -0.73
N GLY A 155 4.57 -2.84 -1.56
CA GLY A 155 5.97 -2.42 -1.47
C GLY A 155 6.15 -0.94 -1.80
N LEU A 156 5.42 -0.44 -2.79
CA LEU A 156 5.42 0.98 -3.17
C LEU A 156 4.73 1.84 -2.11
N ALA A 157 3.60 1.38 -1.57
CA ALA A 157 2.93 2.00 -0.42
C ALA A 157 3.87 2.08 0.79
N TYR A 158 4.65 1.03 1.05
CA TYR A 158 5.63 1.01 2.13
C TYR A 158 6.78 1.99 1.90
N VAL A 159 7.30 2.11 0.66
CA VAL A 159 8.30 3.13 0.29
C VAL A 159 7.77 4.53 0.58
N LEU A 160 6.54 4.82 0.12
CA LEU A 160 5.93 6.14 0.31
C LEU A 160 5.69 6.46 1.79
N ALA A 161 5.12 5.52 2.56
CA ALA A 161 4.91 5.68 4.00
C ALA A 161 6.21 5.95 4.76
N ARG A 162 7.28 5.22 4.43
CA ARG A 162 8.60 5.43 5.03
C ARG A 162 9.15 6.82 4.71
N ALA A 163 9.09 7.23 3.45
CA ALA A 163 9.60 8.53 3.03
C ALA A 163 8.88 9.69 3.76
N VAL A 164 7.55 9.60 3.92
CA VAL A 164 6.77 10.59 4.69
C VAL A 164 7.17 10.57 6.17
N ALA A 165 7.26 9.41 6.79
CA ALA A 165 7.63 9.26 8.19
C ALA A 165 9.07 9.75 8.47
N GLU A 166 10.02 9.47 7.58
CA GLU A 166 11.40 9.93 7.67
C GLU A 166 11.48 11.47 7.53
N GLN A 167 10.76 12.07 6.59
CA GLN A 167 10.75 13.54 6.40
C GLN A 167 10.10 14.26 7.59
N LEU A 168 9.09 13.68 8.23
CA LEU A 168 8.48 14.18 9.47
C LEU A 168 9.29 13.87 10.72
N ASN A 169 10.43 13.17 10.61
CA ASN A 169 11.24 12.69 11.73
C ASN A 169 10.46 11.79 12.71
N GLN A 170 9.52 10.97 12.18
CA GLN A 170 8.68 10.06 12.95
C GLN A 170 8.70 8.61 12.40
N PRO A 171 9.88 7.98 12.16
CA PRO A 171 9.96 6.66 11.53
C PRO A 171 9.24 5.57 12.32
N GLU A 172 9.13 5.70 13.65
CA GLU A 172 8.44 4.73 14.52
C GLU A 172 6.91 4.82 14.44
N ALA A 173 6.35 5.91 13.90
CA ALA A 173 4.90 6.09 13.80
C ALA A 173 4.23 5.11 12.85
N ILE A 174 4.97 4.56 11.89
CA ILE A 174 4.44 3.60 10.91
C ILE A 174 4.42 2.14 11.39
N GLY A 175 4.81 1.86 12.63
CA GLY A 175 4.69 0.60 13.39
C GLY A 175 4.54 -0.67 12.57
N SER A 176 3.29 -1.16 12.40
CA SER A 176 2.96 -2.40 11.70
C SER A 176 2.98 -2.34 10.16
N ALA A 177 3.47 -1.25 9.55
CA ALA A 177 3.49 -1.14 8.09
C ALA A 177 4.31 -2.26 7.43
N ARG A 178 5.43 -2.67 8.04
CA ARG A 178 6.24 -3.78 7.55
C ARG A 178 5.52 -5.13 7.61
N ASP A 179 4.66 -5.33 8.58
CA ASP A 179 3.88 -6.56 8.72
C ASP A 179 2.87 -6.69 7.58
N LEU A 180 2.17 -5.60 7.25
CA LEU A 180 1.26 -5.52 6.11
C LEU A 180 2.01 -5.68 4.79
N PHE A 181 3.19 -5.05 4.65
CA PHE A 181 4.09 -5.26 3.52
C PHE A 181 4.42 -6.75 3.31
N CYS A 182 4.74 -7.49 4.37
CA CYS A 182 5.05 -8.92 4.26
C CYS A 182 3.86 -9.71 3.69
N VAL A 183 2.66 -9.42 4.17
CA VAL A 183 1.45 -10.13 3.74
C VAL A 183 1.13 -9.83 2.28
N GLY A 184 1.07 -8.56 1.87
CA GLY A 184 0.76 -8.19 0.49
C GLY A 184 1.82 -8.65 -0.51
N THR A 185 3.11 -8.48 -0.19
CA THR A 185 4.22 -8.91 -1.08
C THR A 185 4.18 -10.41 -1.39
N VAL A 186 3.89 -11.24 -0.39
CA VAL A 186 3.78 -12.70 -0.60
C VAL A 186 2.48 -13.04 -1.32
N ALA A 187 1.38 -12.34 -0.99
CA ALA A 187 0.07 -12.57 -1.62
C ALA A 187 0.08 -12.26 -3.13
N ASP A 188 0.79 -11.22 -3.55
CA ASP A 188 0.99 -10.83 -4.95
C ASP A 188 1.98 -11.75 -5.69
N MET A 189 2.64 -12.67 -4.98
CA MET A 189 3.70 -13.51 -5.52
C MET A 189 4.87 -12.69 -6.12
N ALA A 190 5.12 -11.50 -5.59
CA ALA A 190 6.22 -10.64 -6.00
C ALA A 190 7.58 -11.34 -5.92
N PRO A 191 8.53 -11.08 -6.83
CA PRO A 191 9.84 -11.72 -6.79
C PRO A 191 10.57 -11.38 -5.48
N LEU A 192 10.98 -12.39 -4.72
CA LEU A 192 11.64 -12.22 -3.43
C LEU A 192 13.13 -11.91 -3.59
N ILE A 193 13.42 -10.79 -4.25
CA ILE A 193 14.76 -10.24 -4.50
C ILE A 193 14.83 -8.79 -4.03
N GLY A 194 16.03 -8.21 -4.01
CA GLY A 194 16.22 -6.78 -3.68
C GLY A 194 15.53 -6.37 -2.39
N ALA A 195 14.76 -5.28 -2.45
CA ALA A 195 14.03 -4.73 -1.31
C ALA A 195 12.99 -5.69 -0.74
N ASN A 196 12.24 -6.41 -1.61
CA ASN A 196 11.27 -7.41 -1.16
C ASN A 196 11.92 -8.43 -0.22
N ARG A 197 13.08 -8.96 -0.62
CA ARG A 197 13.76 -9.95 0.20
C ARG A 197 14.31 -9.38 1.50
N ALA A 198 14.91 -8.18 1.43
CA ALA A 198 15.50 -7.55 2.61
C ALA A 198 14.43 -7.30 3.69
N TRP A 199 13.35 -6.62 3.31
CA TRP A 199 12.28 -6.25 4.25
C TRP A 199 11.44 -7.44 4.69
N LEU A 200 11.24 -8.44 3.80
CA LEU A 200 10.50 -9.66 4.14
C LEU A 200 11.24 -10.49 5.20
N LEU A 201 12.57 -10.65 5.08
CA LEU A 201 13.36 -11.38 6.07
C LEU A 201 13.29 -10.73 7.46
N GLU A 202 13.35 -9.39 7.51
CA GLU A 202 13.20 -8.65 8.76
C GLU A 202 11.78 -8.76 9.32
N GLY A 203 10.76 -8.62 8.44
CA GLY A 203 9.36 -8.62 8.85
C GLY A 203 8.88 -10.00 9.32
N LEU A 204 9.21 -11.08 8.61
CA LEU A 204 8.81 -12.44 8.98
C LEU A 204 9.31 -12.84 10.39
N ALA A 205 10.49 -12.35 10.77
CA ALA A 205 11.03 -12.62 12.11
C ALA A 205 10.17 -12.03 13.23
N GLN A 206 9.39 -11.00 12.96
CA GLN A 206 8.57 -10.27 13.94
C GLN A 206 7.06 -10.48 13.74
N LEU A 207 6.61 -10.92 12.56
CA LEU A 207 5.20 -10.97 12.16
C LEU A 207 4.31 -11.76 13.13
N HIS A 208 4.83 -12.81 13.78
CA HIS A 208 4.11 -13.56 14.80
C HIS A 208 3.80 -12.75 16.08
N ARG A 209 4.45 -11.59 16.25
CA ARG A 209 4.26 -10.64 17.36
C ARG A 209 3.71 -9.30 16.86
N THR A 210 3.09 -9.30 15.70
CA THR A 210 2.54 -8.06 15.11
C THR A 210 1.61 -7.33 16.08
N GLU A 211 1.67 -6.01 16.10
CA GLU A 211 0.73 -5.17 16.85
C GLU A 211 -0.55 -4.85 16.04
N CYS A 212 -0.65 -5.32 14.80
CA CYS A 212 -1.84 -5.17 14.00
C CYS A 212 -2.92 -6.17 14.46
N CYS A 213 -3.94 -5.69 15.18
CA CYS A 213 -5.02 -6.51 15.73
C CYS A 213 -5.67 -7.41 14.67
N GLY A 214 -5.89 -6.89 13.46
CA GLY A 214 -6.45 -7.66 12.36
C GLY A 214 -5.55 -8.81 11.89
N LEU A 215 -4.23 -8.60 11.82
CA LEU A 215 -3.29 -9.68 11.49
C LEU A 215 -3.23 -10.72 12.62
N GLN A 216 -3.27 -10.30 13.88
CA GLN A 216 -3.36 -11.22 15.01
C GLN A 216 -4.63 -12.08 14.94
N ALA A 217 -5.78 -11.47 14.61
CA ALA A 217 -7.04 -12.20 14.45
C ALA A 217 -6.96 -13.22 13.30
N LEU A 218 -6.41 -12.82 12.15
CA LEU A 218 -6.21 -13.72 11.01
C LEU A 218 -5.25 -14.88 11.33
N GLN A 219 -4.15 -14.63 12.06
CA GLN A 219 -3.22 -15.66 12.50
C GLN A 219 -3.92 -16.68 13.42
N ARG A 220 -4.71 -16.22 14.40
CA ARG A 220 -5.51 -17.10 15.27
C ARG A 220 -6.50 -17.94 14.47
N LEU A 221 -7.24 -17.34 13.55
CA LEU A 221 -8.20 -18.05 12.68
C LEU A 221 -7.53 -19.05 11.75
N ALA A 222 -6.29 -18.78 11.36
CA ALA A 222 -5.48 -19.68 10.54
C ALA A 222 -4.84 -20.82 11.36
N GLY A 223 -4.94 -20.81 12.69
CA GLY A 223 -4.30 -21.78 13.57
C GLY A 223 -2.77 -21.62 13.62
N LEU A 224 -2.26 -20.45 13.26
CA LEU A 224 -0.84 -20.13 13.32
C LEU A 224 -0.46 -19.83 14.78
N GLY A 225 0.57 -20.52 15.28
CA GLY A 225 1.05 -20.39 16.65
C GLY A 225 1.98 -19.19 16.85
N GLU A 226 2.61 -19.15 18.03
CA GLU A 226 3.56 -18.10 18.44
C GLU A 226 4.97 -18.23 17.81
N GLN A 227 5.14 -19.14 16.87
CA GLN A 227 6.42 -19.34 16.18
C GLN A 227 6.59 -18.32 15.04
N PRO A 228 7.84 -17.97 14.68
CA PRO A 228 8.10 -17.13 13.52
C PRO A 228 7.41 -17.68 12.26
N LEU A 229 6.70 -16.81 11.56
CA LEU A 229 5.98 -17.18 10.34
C LEU A 229 6.94 -17.30 9.15
N THR A 230 6.54 -18.12 8.20
CA THR A 230 7.22 -18.30 6.92
C THR A 230 6.42 -17.63 5.80
N ALA A 231 7.04 -17.44 4.64
CA ALA A 231 6.32 -16.98 3.45
C ALA A 231 5.22 -17.99 3.03
N GLU A 232 5.39 -19.27 3.30
CA GLU A 232 4.38 -20.31 3.04
C GLU A 232 3.15 -20.13 3.95
N ASP A 233 3.33 -19.77 5.22
CA ASP A 233 2.19 -19.47 6.12
C ASP A 233 1.37 -18.30 5.61
N ILE A 234 2.03 -17.25 5.12
CA ILE A 234 1.33 -16.12 4.48
C ILE A 234 0.62 -16.60 3.21
N GLY A 235 1.35 -17.23 2.29
CA GLY A 235 0.84 -17.58 0.96
C GLY A 235 -0.30 -18.60 0.97
N PHE A 236 -0.29 -19.54 1.92
CA PHE A 236 -1.28 -20.63 1.97
C PHE A 236 -2.30 -20.49 3.10
N GLN A 237 -2.04 -19.67 4.13
CA GLN A 237 -2.96 -19.53 5.26
C GLN A 237 -3.57 -18.13 5.38
N LEU A 238 -2.81 -17.04 5.21
CA LEU A 238 -3.33 -15.68 5.40
C LEU A 238 -3.89 -15.10 4.09
N ALA A 239 -3.07 -15.06 3.02
CA ALA A 239 -3.44 -14.44 1.75
C ALA A 239 -4.72 -15.02 1.11
N PRO A 240 -4.96 -16.35 1.09
CA PRO A 240 -6.19 -16.89 0.55
C PRO A 240 -7.45 -16.44 1.29
N ARG A 241 -7.37 -16.23 2.61
CA ARG A 241 -8.50 -15.74 3.43
C ARG A 241 -8.84 -14.29 3.07
N ILE A 242 -7.82 -13.44 2.94
CA ILE A 242 -7.97 -12.05 2.51
C ILE A 242 -8.58 -12.00 1.10
N ASN A 243 -8.00 -12.72 0.14
CA ASN A 243 -8.47 -12.77 -1.24
C ASN A 243 -9.90 -13.32 -1.37
N ALA A 244 -10.31 -14.26 -0.51
CA ALA A 244 -11.66 -14.80 -0.53
C ALA A 244 -12.71 -13.73 -0.22
N VAL A 245 -12.46 -12.86 0.75
CA VAL A 245 -13.39 -11.76 1.08
C VAL A 245 -13.48 -10.77 -0.08
N GLY A 246 -12.38 -10.42 -0.73
CA GLY A 246 -12.38 -9.55 -1.91
C GLY A 246 -13.16 -10.12 -3.12
N ARG A 247 -13.36 -11.45 -3.16
CA ARG A 247 -14.12 -12.13 -4.24
C ARG A 247 -15.59 -12.41 -3.90
N LEU A 248 -15.86 -12.70 -2.64
CA LEU A 248 -17.18 -13.23 -2.18
C LEU A 248 -17.94 -12.26 -1.25
N GLY A 249 -17.27 -11.24 -0.75
CA GLY A 249 -17.80 -10.30 0.23
C GLY A 249 -17.52 -8.84 -0.14
N GLU A 250 -17.48 -8.02 0.89
CA GLU A 250 -17.12 -6.60 0.78
C GLU A 250 -15.63 -6.41 1.12
N PRO A 251 -14.78 -5.99 0.16
CA PRO A 251 -13.34 -5.77 0.40
C PRO A 251 -13.08 -4.81 1.57
N ARG A 252 -14.01 -3.88 1.81
CA ARG A 252 -13.96 -2.95 2.91
C ARG A 252 -13.80 -3.63 4.27
N LEU A 253 -14.42 -4.80 4.47
CA LEU A 253 -14.32 -5.56 5.72
C LEU A 253 -12.88 -5.97 6.05
N VAL A 254 -12.09 -6.32 5.02
CA VAL A 254 -10.67 -6.64 5.22
C VAL A 254 -9.89 -5.41 5.63
N VAL A 255 -10.12 -4.28 4.97
CA VAL A 255 -9.43 -3.03 5.32
C VAL A 255 -9.82 -2.59 6.72
N ASP A 256 -11.10 -2.65 7.09
CA ASP A 256 -11.58 -2.31 8.43
C ASP A 256 -10.95 -3.26 9.49
N LEU A 257 -10.84 -4.56 9.20
CA LEU A 257 -10.13 -5.53 10.03
C LEU A 257 -8.64 -5.16 10.20
N LEU A 258 -7.92 -4.89 9.10
CA LEU A 258 -6.49 -4.59 9.13
C LEU A 258 -6.16 -3.21 9.72
N THR A 259 -7.15 -2.30 9.79
CA THR A 259 -7.03 -0.98 10.41
C THR A 259 -7.61 -0.91 11.83
N ALA A 260 -8.22 -1.99 12.31
CA ALA A 260 -8.75 -2.07 13.67
C ALA A 260 -7.65 -1.77 14.72
N VAL A 261 -7.99 -0.90 15.69
CA VAL A 261 -7.08 -0.50 16.77
C VAL A 261 -7.30 -1.32 18.04
N GLU A 262 -8.47 -1.94 18.17
CA GLU A 262 -8.82 -2.76 19.32
C GLU A 262 -9.06 -4.22 18.92
N PRO A 263 -8.58 -5.20 19.72
CA PRO A 263 -8.79 -6.62 19.44
C PRO A 263 -10.26 -7.04 19.39
N ALA A 264 -11.15 -6.30 20.07
CA ALA A 264 -12.60 -6.58 20.09
C ALA A 264 -13.30 -6.20 18.78
N THR A 265 -12.70 -5.33 17.97
CA THR A 265 -13.22 -4.89 16.66
C THR A 265 -12.61 -5.68 15.51
N ALA A 266 -11.50 -6.38 15.74
CA ALA A 266 -10.83 -7.30 14.83
C ALA A 266 -11.32 -8.73 15.03
#